data_3a55367e11349816a0d2fe0fb4278568
#
_entry.id   3a55367e11349816a0d2fe0fb4278568
#
_cell.length_a   1.000
_cell.length_b   1.000
_cell.length_c   1.000
_cell.angle_alpha   90.00
_cell.angle_beta   90.00
_cell.angle_gamma   90.00
#
_symmetry.space_group_name_H-M   'P 1'
#
loop_
_entity.id
_entity.type
_entity.pdbx_description
1 polymer ?
#
loop_
_entity_poly.entity_id
_entity_poly.type
_entity_poly.pdbx_seq_one_letter_code
_entity_poly.pdbx_strand_id
1 'polypeptide(L)'
;AVLCHLDVVPAGDLDKWDSPPFEAIIKNQHLIGRGVQDDKGPSMMALFALKALLDAGLTLKKRVRFIFGTDEETLWRCMNRYNQLEEVADMGFAPDSSFPLTYAEKGLLQAKLIGIGDADLQLEAGQAYNVVPAKASYQGPLLADLQAELDLLGFDYELADGSLTVLGLSRHAKDAAKGVNAIVRLAKALRKWSDHPTLRFIADAVGEDATGSGLFGLITDEPSGDLSFNIAGLTLNQDFSEIRLDIRIPVLADKEDLVETLSQKAAVYHLHYEEFDYLASLYVPLDS
;
A
#
# COMPACT_ATOMS: atom_id res chain seq x y z
N ALA A 1 -3.17 -26.87 4.78
CA ALA A 1 -2.60 -26.01 5.82
C ALA A 1 -3.57 -24.92 6.24
N VAL A 2 -3.38 -24.38 7.46
CA VAL A 2 -3.99 -23.15 7.93
C VAL A 2 -2.83 -22.18 8.19
N LEU A 3 -2.78 -21.09 7.45
CA LEU A 3 -1.74 -20.08 7.58
C LEU A 3 -2.26 -18.91 8.43
N CYS A 4 -1.57 -18.63 9.50
CA CYS A 4 -1.87 -17.60 10.47
C CYS A 4 -0.62 -16.75 10.72
N HIS A 5 -0.75 -15.57 11.36
CA HIS A 5 0.41 -14.81 11.81
C HIS A 5 0.30 -14.31 13.26
N LEU A 6 1.43 -14.01 13.87
CA LEU A 6 1.54 -13.60 15.27
C LEU A 6 2.06 -12.16 15.43
N ASP A 7 2.79 -11.64 14.44
CA ASP A 7 3.24 -10.26 14.42
C ASP A 7 2.07 -9.29 14.23
N VAL A 8 2.30 -8.03 14.45
CA VAL A 8 1.27 -6.99 14.42
C VAL A 8 1.87 -5.66 13.95
N VAL A 9 1.06 -4.84 13.27
CA VAL A 9 1.44 -3.47 12.93
C VAL A 9 1.62 -2.61 14.20
N PRO A 10 2.39 -1.51 14.11
CA PRO A 10 2.49 -0.53 15.19
C PRO A 10 1.12 -0.04 15.67
N ALA A 11 1.05 0.40 16.92
CA ALA A 11 -0.19 0.91 17.52
C ALA A 11 -0.78 2.12 16.79
N GLY A 12 0.07 2.91 16.11
CA GLY A 12 -0.32 4.18 15.53
C GLY A 12 -0.48 5.27 16.61
N ASP A 13 -1.43 6.15 16.41
CA ASP A 13 -1.72 7.27 17.32
C ASP A 13 -2.36 6.74 18.62
N LEU A 14 -1.63 6.86 19.71
CA LEU A 14 -2.05 6.32 21.02
C LEU A 14 -3.30 7.04 21.58
N ASP A 15 -3.54 8.30 21.21
CA ASP A 15 -4.71 9.07 21.64
C ASP A 15 -6.04 8.54 21.06
N LYS A 16 -5.96 7.67 20.07
CA LYS A 16 -7.13 7.01 19.46
C LYS A 16 -7.51 5.68 20.12
N TRP A 17 -6.75 5.27 21.14
CA TRP A 17 -7.01 4.03 21.85
C TRP A 17 -7.70 4.31 23.20
N ASP A 18 -8.77 3.55 23.48
CA ASP A 18 -9.45 3.57 24.79
C ASP A 18 -8.69 2.85 25.91
N SER A 19 -7.62 2.13 25.56
CA SER A 19 -6.79 1.33 26.47
C SER A 19 -5.40 1.12 25.87
N PRO A 20 -4.39 0.73 26.66
CA PRO A 20 -3.06 0.40 26.11
C PRO A 20 -3.18 -0.65 24.99
N PRO A 21 -2.68 -0.37 23.77
CA PRO A 21 -2.95 -1.21 22.60
C PRO A 21 -2.40 -2.63 22.69
N PHE A 22 -1.33 -2.85 23.46
CA PHE A 22 -0.68 -4.16 23.64
C PHE A 22 -1.07 -4.89 24.95
N GLU A 23 -2.10 -4.38 25.65
CA GLU A 23 -2.71 -5.03 26.81
C GLU A 23 -4.13 -5.46 26.42
N ALA A 24 -4.34 -6.78 26.32
CA ALA A 24 -5.66 -7.30 26.01
C ALA A 24 -6.63 -7.07 27.16
N ILE A 25 -7.72 -6.35 26.91
CA ILE A 25 -8.78 -6.09 27.89
C ILE A 25 -10.13 -6.61 27.39
N ILE A 26 -11.01 -6.96 28.34
CA ILE A 26 -12.41 -7.30 28.02
C ILE A 26 -13.30 -6.13 28.43
N LYS A 27 -13.99 -5.53 27.47
CA LYS A 27 -14.95 -4.44 27.69
C LYS A 27 -16.22 -4.70 26.87
N ASN A 28 -17.38 -4.68 27.51
CA ASN A 28 -18.67 -4.90 26.85
C ASN A 28 -18.72 -6.21 26.04
N GLN A 29 -18.18 -7.29 26.57
CA GLN A 29 -18.06 -8.62 25.92
C GLN A 29 -17.18 -8.64 24.65
N HIS A 30 -16.38 -7.59 24.41
CA HIS A 30 -15.37 -7.56 23.34
C HIS A 30 -13.98 -7.66 23.94
N LEU A 31 -13.14 -8.46 23.31
CA LEU A 31 -11.69 -8.48 23.56
C LEU A 31 -11.07 -7.37 22.73
N ILE A 32 -10.37 -6.44 23.37
CA ILE A 32 -9.79 -5.24 22.74
C ILE A 32 -8.27 -5.30 22.90
N GLY A 33 -7.53 -5.04 21.81
CA GLY A 33 -6.09 -4.98 21.79
C GLY A 33 -5.54 -5.10 20.36
N ARG A 34 -4.33 -4.62 20.13
CA ARG A 34 -3.63 -4.77 18.85
C ARG A 34 -3.38 -6.26 18.60
N GLY A 35 -3.70 -6.75 17.37
CA GLY A 35 -3.55 -8.14 16.98
C GLY A 35 -4.69 -9.06 17.44
N VAL A 36 -5.72 -8.56 18.10
CA VAL A 36 -6.87 -9.39 18.50
C VAL A 36 -7.67 -9.82 17.27
N GLN A 37 -7.95 -8.91 16.36
CA GLN A 37 -8.70 -9.19 15.14
C GLN A 37 -7.78 -9.67 14.00
N ASP A 38 -6.57 -9.16 13.95
CA ASP A 38 -5.56 -9.36 12.93
C ASP A 38 -4.26 -9.84 13.61
N ASP A 39 -3.93 -11.13 13.63
CA ASP A 39 -4.73 -12.32 13.20
C ASP A 39 -4.94 -13.31 14.35
N LYS A 40 -4.65 -12.94 15.63
CA LYS A 40 -4.67 -13.88 16.77
C LYS A 40 -6.06 -14.45 17.07
N GLY A 41 -7.10 -13.63 16.92
CA GLY A 41 -8.48 -14.08 17.11
C GLY A 41 -8.89 -15.13 16.08
N PRO A 42 -8.82 -14.84 14.76
CA PRO A 42 -9.08 -15.81 13.70
C PRO A 42 -8.20 -17.07 13.78
N SER A 43 -6.92 -16.92 14.12
CA SER A 43 -6.00 -18.04 14.39
C SER A 43 -6.54 -18.99 15.47
N MET A 44 -6.99 -18.43 16.60
CA MET A 44 -7.57 -19.20 17.69
C MET A 44 -8.91 -19.81 17.30
N MET A 45 -9.74 -19.10 16.54
CA MET A 45 -11.00 -19.63 16.03
C MET A 45 -10.79 -20.86 15.15
N ALA A 46 -9.83 -20.81 14.23
CA ALA A 46 -9.47 -21.95 13.38
C ALA A 46 -8.94 -23.14 14.19
N LEU A 47 -8.09 -22.89 15.19
CA LEU A 47 -7.56 -23.92 16.08
C LEU A 47 -8.68 -24.59 16.90
N PHE A 48 -9.58 -23.80 17.49
CA PHE A 48 -10.69 -24.34 18.28
C PHE A 48 -11.75 -25.02 17.42
N ALA A 49 -11.94 -24.59 16.16
CA ALA A 49 -12.79 -25.30 15.21
C ALA A 49 -12.24 -26.73 14.93
N LEU A 50 -10.93 -26.86 14.69
CA LEU A 50 -10.30 -28.17 14.57
C LEU A 50 -10.46 -29.01 15.83
N LYS A 51 -10.20 -28.40 17.00
CA LYS A 51 -10.39 -29.08 18.30
C LYS A 51 -11.81 -29.61 18.48
N ALA A 52 -12.82 -28.79 18.16
CA ALA A 52 -14.22 -29.20 18.28
C ALA A 52 -14.56 -30.41 17.37
N LEU A 53 -14.00 -30.47 16.16
CA LEU A 53 -14.17 -31.62 15.28
C LEU A 53 -13.54 -32.90 15.88
N LEU A 54 -12.36 -32.79 16.45
CA LEU A 54 -11.67 -33.92 17.11
C LEU A 54 -12.40 -34.36 18.38
N ASP A 55 -12.87 -33.43 19.21
CA ASP A 55 -13.65 -33.72 20.40
C ASP A 55 -15.00 -34.39 20.06
N ALA A 56 -15.58 -34.08 18.89
CA ALA A 56 -16.76 -34.75 18.36
C ALA A 56 -16.48 -36.15 17.80
N GLY A 57 -15.23 -36.63 17.88
CA GLY A 57 -14.85 -37.97 17.43
C GLY A 57 -14.62 -38.10 15.92
N LEU A 58 -14.51 -36.98 15.18
CA LEU A 58 -14.23 -37.01 13.75
C LEU A 58 -12.77 -37.39 13.49
N THR A 59 -12.57 -38.34 12.59
CA THR A 59 -11.24 -38.80 12.16
C THR A 59 -10.79 -38.00 10.94
N LEU A 60 -9.65 -37.35 11.03
CA LEU A 60 -9.06 -36.66 9.91
C LEU A 60 -8.52 -37.66 8.85
N LYS A 61 -8.84 -37.41 7.59
CA LYS A 61 -8.33 -38.21 6.47
C LYS A 61 -7.01 -37.71 5.94
N LYS A 62 -6.66 -36.43 6.23
CA LYS A 62 -5.43 -35.78 5.85
C LYS A 62 -4.79 -35.12 7.06
N ARG A 63 -3.48 -34.93 7.00
CA ARG A 63 -2.74 -34.14 8.00
C ARG A 63 -3.19 -32.67 7.92
N VAL A 64 -3.49 -32.08 9.05
CA VAL A 64 -3.71 -30.63 9.19
C VAL A 64 -2.45 -30.01 9.78
N ARG A 65 -1.97 -28.95 9.16
CA ARG A 65 -0.81 -28.19 9.58
C ARG A 65 -1.23 -26.75 9.84
N PHE A 66 -0.99 -26.26 11.05
CA PHE A 66 -1.03 -24.82 11.35
C PHE A 66 0.36 -24.25 11.17
N ILE A 67 0.43 -23.13 10.46
CA ILE A 67 1.66 -22.38 10.21
C ILE A 67 1.44 -21.00 10.83
N PHE A 68 2.30 -20.62 11.78
CA PHE A 68 2.24 -19.31 12.43
C PHE A 68 3.41 -18.45 11.95
N GLY A 69 3.11 -17.53 11.02
CA GLY A 69 4.03 -16.53 10.51
C GLY A 69 4.40 -15.50 11.59
N THR A 70 5.52 -14.85 11.41
CA THR A 70 6.05 -13.83 12.34
C THR A 70 6.55 -12.59 11.61
N ASP A 71 6.14 -12.38 10.36
CA ASP A 71 6.58 -11.29 9.49
C ASP A 71 5.56 -11.00 8.37
N GLU A 72 4.25 -11.24 8.64
CA GLU A 72 3.16 -11.00 7.69
C GLU A 72 3.03 -9.51 7.39
N GLU A 73 3.04 -8.71 8.44
CA GLU A 73 2.82 -7.27 8.42
C GLU A 73 3.98 -6.47 7.78
N THR A 74 5.00 -7.17 7.27
CA THR A 74 6.16 -6.56 6.61
C THR A 74 6.48 -7.24 5.27
N LEU A 75 7.37 -8.24 5.24
CA LEU A 75 7.94 -8.80 4.00
C LEU A 75 7.79 -10.32 3.86
N TRP A 76 7.03 -10.98 4.70
CA TRP A 76 6.85 -12.44 4.68
C TRP A 76 8.15 -13.27 4.67
N ARG A 77 9.26 -12.73 5.18
CA ARG A 77 10.58 -13.41 5.20
C ARG A 77 10.53 -14.74 5.93
N CYS A 78 9.68 -14.85 6.96
CA CYS A 78 9.45 -16.10 7.69
C CYS A 78 8.90 -17.19 6.77
N MET A 79 7.98 -16.87 5.85
CA MET A 79 7.42 -17.81 4.90
C MET A 79 8.42 -18.18 3.79
N ASN A 80 9.26 -17.26 3.36
CA ASN A 80 10.37 -17.55 2.45
C ASN A 80 11.30 -18.62 3.06
N ARG A 81 11.59 -18.50 4.36
CA ARG A 81 12.39 -19.49 5.07
C ARG A 81 11.64 -20.82 5.27
N TYR A 82 10.36 -20.76 5.63
CA TYR A 82 9.51 -21.94 5.80
C TYR A 82 9.44 -22.76 4.51
N ASN A 83 9.19 -22.14 3.36
CA ASN A 83 9.06 -22.79 2.06
C ASN A 83 10.36 -23.44 1.57
N GLN A 84 11.51 -23.06 2.12
CA GLN A 84 12.81 -23.73 1.84
C GLN A 84 13.01 -25.01 2.65
N LEU A 85 12.32 -25.17 3.78
CA LEU A 85 12.56 -26.24 4.74
C LEU A 85 11.45 -27.28 4.79
N GLU A 86 10.23 -26.86 4.49
CA GLU A 86 9.04 -27.67 4.67
C GLU A 86 8.38 -28.00 3.33
N GLU A 87 7.68 -29.12 3.29
CA GLU A 87 6.91 -29.53 2.12
C GLU A 87 5.70 -28.58 1.89
N VAL A 88 5.39 -28.35 0.63
CA VAL A 88 4.20 -27.58 0.23
C VAL A 88 2.93 -28.36 0.60
N ALA A 89 1.94 -27.68 1.15
CA ALA A 89 0.64 -28.27 1.44
C ALA A 89 -0.20 -28.43 0.15
N ASP A 90 -0.97 -29.51 0.02
CA ASP A 90 -1.86 -29.73 -1.13
C ASP A 90 -2.93 -28.63 -1.25
N MET A 91 -3.38 -28.09 -0.11
CA MET A 91 -4.38 -27.05 -0.03
C MET A 91 -4.25 -26.29 1.29
N GLY A 92 -4.78 -25.09 1.35
CA GLY A 92 -4.79 -24.30 2.56
C GLY A 92 -5.70 -23.08 2.48
N PHE A 93 -5.85 -22.41 3.60
CA PHE A 93 -6.48 -21.09 3.69
C PHE A 93 -5.78 -20.28 4.80
N ALA A 94 -5.89 -18.96 4.70
CA ALA A 94 -5.55 -18.03 5.77
C ALA A 94 -6.87 -17.47 6.35
N PRO A 95 -7.09 -17.51 7.67
CA PRO A 95 -8.28 -16.94 8.28
C PRO A 95 -8.23 -15.41 8.41
N ASP A 96 -7.23 -14.80 7.82
CA ASP A 96 -6.86 -13.40 7.91
C ASP A 96 -7.56 -12.53 6.86
N SER A 97 -8.87 -12.63 6.75
CA SER A 97 -9.68 -11.82 5.84
C SER A 97 -11.15 -11.80 6.30
N SER A 98 -11.97 -11.10 5.56
CA SER A 98 -13.41 -11.04 5.79
C SER A 98 -14.16 -12.01 4.88
N PHE A 99 -15.37 -12.43 5.30
CA PHE A 99 -16.29 -13.18 4.45
C PHE A 99 -16.94 -12.28 3.39
N PRO A 100 -17.27 -12.81 2.19
CA PRO A 100 -17.10 -14.20 1.74
C PRO A 100 -15.63 -14.56 1.47
N LEU A 101 -15.37 -15.83 1.13
CA LEU A 101 -14.01 -16.32 0.86
C LEU A 101 -13.30 -15.46 -0.19
N THR A 102 -12.12 -14.96 0.17
CA THR A 102 -11.20 -14.31 -0.77
C THR A 102 -10.46 -15.37 -1.56
N TYR A 103 -10.57 -15.34 -2.88
CA TYR A 103 -9.96 -16.30 -3.82
C TYR A 103 -9.04 -15.63 -4.84
N ALA A 104 -9.01 -14.30 -4.85
CA ALA A 104 -8.15 -13.50 -5.70
C ALA A 104 -7.56 -12.35 -4.89
N GLU A 105 -6.24 -12.22 -4.91
CA GLU A 105 -5.49 -11.17 -4.24
C GLU A 105 -4.50 -10.55 -5.22
N LYS A 106 -4.59 -9.24 -5.43
CA LYS A 106 -3.70 -8.50 -6.32
C LYS A 106 -2.24 -8.60 -5.89
N GLY A 107 -1.35 -8.68 -6.85
CA GLY A 107 0.07 -8.54 -6.60
C GLY A 107 0.40 -7.16 -6.00
N LEU A 108 1.40 -7.10 -5.15
CA LEU A 108 1.94 -5.87 -4.59
C LEU A 108 3.30 -5.61 -5.20
N LEU A 109 3.43 -4.48 -5.89
CA LEU A 109 4.72 -3.97 -6.37
C LEU A 109 5.01 -2.63 -5.69
N GLN A 110 6.09 -2.57 -4.94
CA GLN A 110 6.65 -1.33 -4.42
C GLN A 110 7.91 -0.98 -5.18
N ALA A 111 7.99 0.25 -5.67
CA ALA A 111 9.08 0.70 -6.52
C ALA A 111 9.47 2.14 -6.23
N LYS A 112 10.62 2.53 -6.75
CA LYS A 112 11.14 3.88 -6.74
C LYS A 112 11.41 4.34 -8.16
N LEU A 113 11.16 5.62 -8.40
CA LEU A 113 11.66 6.30 -9.59
C LEU A 113 12.64 7.37 -9.14
N ILE A 114 13.90 7.20 -9.53
CA ILE A 114 15.01 8.04 -9.10
C ILE A 114 15.40 9.01 -10.23
N GLY A 115 15.53 10.27 -9.89
CA GLY A 115 15.93 11.32 -10.83
C GLY A 115 16.94 12.30 -10.24
N ILE A 116 17.24 13.35 -11.01
CA ILE A 116 18.13 14.43 -10.58
C ILE A 116 17.54 15.23 -9.42
N GLY A 117 18.38 15.92 -8.67
CA GLY A 117 17.98 16.86 -7.62
C GLY A 117 17.71 18.27 -8.15
N ASP A 118 17.31 19.15 -7.24
CA ASP A 118 17.08 20.57 -7.47
C ASP A 118 17.57 21.38 -6.25
N ALA A 119 18.42 22.38 -6.48
CA ALA A 119 18.97 23.20 -5.42
C ALA A 119 17.97 24.21 -4.83
N ASP A 120 17.01 24.62 -5.66
CA ASP A 120 16.05 25.69 -5.32
C ASP A 120 14.68 25.15 -4.88
N LEU A 121 14.40 23.86 -5.16
CA LEU A 121 13.14 23.22 -4.80
C LEU A 121 13.37 22.00 -3.95
N GLN A 122 12.94 22.04 -2.70
CA GLN A 122 13.03 20.93 -1.77
C GLN A 122 11.65 20.50 -1.31
N LEU A 123 11.37 19.21 -1.44
CA LEU A 123 10.09 18.59 -1.07
C LEU A 123 10.34 17.27 -0.34
N GLU A 124 9.59 17.05 0.73
CA GLU A 124 9.55 15.76 1.42
C GLU A 124 8.09 15.49 1.82
N ALA A 125 7.50 14.43 1.29
CA ALA A 125 6.11 14.09 1.57
C ALA A 125 5.88 12.57 1.47
N GLY A 126 4.91 12.07 2.24
CA GLY A 126 4.59 10.64 2.32
C GLY A 126 5.63 9.86 3.12
N GLN A 127 5.19 8.87 3.90
CA GLN A 127 6.07 8.07 4.76
C GLN A 127 5.92 6.56 4.49
N ALA A 128 4.69 6.08 4.41
CA ALA A 128 4.39 4.66 4.24
C ALA A 128 3.95 4.37 2.80
N TYR A 129 4.48 3.30 2.21
CA TYR A 129 4.12 2.89 0.84
C TYR A 129 2.62 2.61 0.68
N ASN A 130 2.04 1.91 1.63
CA ASN A 130 0.65 1.43 1.56
C ASN A 130 -0.42 2.48 1.91
N VAL A 131 -0.08 3.77 1.92
CA VAL A 131 -0.98 4.87 2.29
C VAL A 131 -1.01 5.94 1.22
N VAL A 132 -2.20 6.43 0.86
CA VAL A 132 -2.36 7.65 0.05
C VAL A 132 -2.01 8.87 0.91
N PRO A 133 -1.01 9.68 0.53
CA PRO A 133 -0.59 10.85 1.30
C PRO A 133 -1.69 11.90 1.39
N ALA A 134 -2.12 12.22 2.62
CA ALA A 134 -3.13 13.23 2.89
C ALA A 134 -2.56 14.65 3.03
N LYS A 135 -1.24 14.79 3.15
CA LYS A 135 -0.57 16.09 3.32
C LYS A 135 0.72 16.11 2.50
N ALA A 136 0.96 17.26 1.84
CA ALA A 136 2.23 17.55 1.18
C ALA A 136 2.55 19.04 1.38
N SER A 137 3.70 19.33 1.97
CA SER A 137 4.06 20.68 2.38
C SER A 137 5.12 21.29 1.48
N TYR A 138 5.04 22.59 1.30
CA TYR A 138 6.02 23.40 0.59
C TYR A 138 6.46 24.58 1.47
N GLN A 139 7.76 24.83 1.50
CA GLN A 139 8.37 26.04 2.05
C GLN A 139 9.28 26.66 0.99
N GLY A 140 9.15 27.94 0.74
CA GLY A 140 10.00 28.60 -0.24
C GLY A 140 9.41 29.91 -0.76
N PRO A 141 10.07 30.56 -1.74
CA PRO A 141 9.70 31.88 -2.22
C PRO A 141 8.36 31.92 -2.97
N LEU A 142 7.84 30.78 -3.44
CA LEU A 142 6.61 30.72 -4.24
C LEU A 142 5.32 30.61 -3.40
N LEU A 143 5.36 30.82 -2.08
CA LEU A 143 4.19 30.61 -1.21
C LEU A 143 2.93 31.37 -1.67
N ALA A 144 3.04 32.68 -1.94
CA ALA A 144 1.89 33.48 -2.36
C ALA A 144 1.37 33.08 -3.76
N ASP A 145 2.29 32.77 -4.66
CA ASP A 145 1.95 32.34 -6.03
C ASP A 145 1.30 30.96 -6.01
N LEU A 146 1.85 30.04 -5.22
CA LEU A 146 1.33 28.67 -5.05
C LEU A 146 -0.06 28.69 -4.40
N GLN A 147 -0.29 29.56 -3.42
CA GLN A 147 -1.61 29.75 -2.83
C GLN A 147 -2.64 30.17 -3.91
N ALA A 148 -2.31 31.19 -4.72
CA ALA A 148 -3.19 31.63 -5.80
C ALA A 148 -3.47 30.52 -6.84
N GLU A 149 -2.49 29.67 -7.12
CA GLU A 149 -2.67 28.56 -8.06
C GLU A 149 -3.55 27.44 -7.46
N LEU A 150 -3.38 27.14 -6.16
CA LEU A 150 -4.23 26.15 -5.47
C LEU A 150 -5.69 26.63 -5.39
N ASP A 151 -5.92 27.93 -5.17
CA ASP A 151 -7.26 28.54 -5.23
C ASP A 151 -7.87 28.38 -6.62
N LEU A 152 -7.08 28.62 -7.69
CA LEU A 152 -7.52 28.45 -9.08
C LEU A 152 -7.85 26.99 -9.41
N LEU A 153 -7.06 26.04 -8.90
CA LEU A 153 -7.27 24.61 -9.09
C LEU A 153 -8.37 24.03 -8.19
N GLY A 154 -8.84 24.80 -7.19
CA GLY A 154 -9.82 24.34 -6.22
C GLY A 154 -9.29 23.28 -5.27
N PHE A 155 -8.00 23.34 -4.93
CA PHE A 155 -7.37 22.40 -4.00
C PHE A 155 -7.29 22.97 -2.59
N ASP A 156 -7.70 22.19 -1.60
CA ASP A 156 -7.64 22.57 -0.20
C ASP A 156 -6.20 22.61 0.32
N TYR A 157 -5.89 23.62 1.15
CA TYR A 157 -4.58 23.77 1.79
C TYR A 157 -4.68 24.49 3.14
N GLU A 158 -3.61 24.42 3.92
CA GLU A 158 -3.41 25.13 5.18
C GLU A 158 -2.12 25.98 5.11
N LEU A 159 -2.13 27.15 5.73
CA LEU A 159 -0.94 27.99 5.89
C LEU A 159 -0.58 28.05 7.37
N ALA A 160 0.64 27.68 7.71
CA ALA A 160 1.17 27.76 9.06
C ALA A 160 2.69 27.94 9.03
N ASP A 161 3.22 28.81 9.88
CA ASP A 161 4.66 28.97 10.16
C ASP A 161 5.53 29.14 8.90
N GLY A 162 5.02 29.86 7.89
CA GLY A 162 5.74 30.07 6.63
C GLY A 162 5.79 28.84 5.71
N SER A 163 4.91 27.89 5.95
CA SER A 163 4.71 26.69 5.13
C SER A 163 3.29 26.63 4.58
N LEU A 164 3.15 26.13 3.36
CA LEU A 164 1.88 25.79 2.75
C LEU A 164 1.75 24.27 2.68
N THR A 165 0.68 23.72 3.25
CA THR A 165 0.39 22.29 3.24
C THR A 165 -0.86 22.01 2.41
N VAL A 166 -0.70 21.35 1.27
CA VAL A 166 -1.80 20.85 0.45
C VAL A 166 -2.47 19.68 1.16
N LEU A 167 -3.81 19.72 1.17
CA LEU A 167 -4.63 18.69 1.82
C LEU A 167 -5.18 17.70 0.81
N GLY A 168 -5.19 16.45 1.22
CA GLY A 168 -5.76 15.32 0.51
C GLY A 168 -6.65 14.48 1.41
N LEU A 169 -6.90 13.25 1.00
CA LEU A 169 -7.70 12.29 1.75
C LEU A 169 -6.97 10.94 1.83
N SER A 170 -6.51 10.59 3.02
CA SER A 170 -5.82 9.32 3.23
C SER A 170 -6.74 8.12 3.01
N ARG A 171 -6.22 7.11 2.34
CA ARG A 171 -6.79 5.77 2.20
C ARG A 171 -5.64 4.76 2.16
N HIS A 172 -5.96 3.50 2.39
CA HIS A 172 -5.02 2.43 2.08
C HIS A 172 -4.76 2.38 0.55
N ALA A 173 -3.55 2.07 0.10
CA ALA A 173 -3.18 2.09 -1.32
C ALA A 173 -4.05 1.18 -2.20
N LYS A 174 -4.59 0.06 -1.65
CA LYS A 174 -5.57 -0.79 -2.35
C LYS A 174 -6.84 -0.05 -2.76
N ASP A 175 -7.19 1.01 -2.03
CA ASP A 175 -8.35 1.87 -2.24
C ASP A 175 -7.94 3.28 -2.71
N ALA A 176 -6.81 3.41 -3.40
CA ALA A 176 -6.25 4.71 -3.79
C ALA A 176 -7.25 5.59 -4.57
N ALA A 177 -8.10 5.00 -5.39
CA ALA A 177 -9.16 5.70 -6.13
C ALA A 177 -10.23 6.37 -5.24
N LYS A 178 -10.35 5.96 -3.96
CA LYS A 178 -11.23 6.59 -2.97
C LYS A 178 -10.52 7.66 -2.14
N GLY A 179 -9.22 7.83 -2.35
CA GLY A 179 -8.37 8.83 -1.71
C GLY A 179 -8.19 10.08 -2.56
N VAL A 180 -7.46 11.04 -1.99
CA VAL A 180 -6.98 12.23 -2.70
C VAL A 180 -5.51 12.40 -2.36
N ASN A 181 -4.64 12.28 -3.35
CA ASN A 181 -3.20 12.31 -3.15
C ASN A 181 -2.68 13.77 -3.11
N ALA A 182 -2.25 14.22 -1.93
CA ALA A 182 -1.75 15.58 -1.74
C ALA A 182 -0.43 15.84 -2.49
N ILE A 183 0.42 14.82 -2.71
CA ILE A 183 1.66 14.95 -3.49
C ILE A 183 1.34 15.29 -4.94
N VAL A 184 0.37 14.59 -5.53
CA VAL A 184 -0.07 14.84 -6.91
C VAL A 184 -0.60 16.26 -7.06
N ARG A 185 -1.44 16.72 -6.13
CA ARG A 185 -1.99 18.08 -6.14
C ARG A 185 -0.92 19.14 -5.99
N LEU A 186 0.04 18.95 -5.07
CA LEU A 186 1.18 19.85 -4.92
C LEU A 186 2.04 19.89 -6.19
N ALA A 187 2.35 18.74 -6.78
CA ALA A 187 3.11 18.66 -8.02
C ALA A 187 2.38 19.38 -9.17
N LYS A 188 1.07 19.20 -9.33
CA LYS A 188 0.25 19.90 -10.33
C LYS A 188 0.31 21.43 -10.16
N ALA A 189 0.20 21.91 -8.93
CA ALA A 189 0.27 23.35 -8.66
C ALA A 189 1.67 23.90 -8.93
N LEU A 190 2.74 23.21 -8.56
CA LEU A 190 4.12 23.64 -8.78
C LEU A 190 4.55 23.64 -10.27
N ARG A 191 3.86 22.87 -11.12
CA ARG A 191 4.17 22.78 -12.56
C ARG A 191 4.19 24.13 -13.29
N LYS A 192 3.51 25.13 -12.77
CA LYS A 192 3.49 26.47 -13.35
C LYS A 192 4.85 27.18 -13.29
N TRP A 193 5.67 26.85 -12.30
CA TRP A 193 6.97 27.50 -12.06
C TRP A 193 8.15 26.56 -12.16
N SER A 194 7.92 25.27 -12.24
CA SER A 194 8.99 24.27 -12.34
C SER A 194 8.73 23.23 -13.40
N ASP A 195 9.70 23.07 -14.31
CA ASP A 195 9.74 22.00 -15.31
C ASP A 195 10.55 20.79 -14.85
N HIS A 196 10.78 20.68 -13.53
CA HIS A 196 11.52 19.56 -12.97
C HIS A 196 10.94 18.21 -13.42
N PRO A 197 11.76 17.26 -13.92
CA PRO A 197 11.29 16.01 -14.50
C PRO A 197 10.36 15.21 -13.57
N THR A 198 10.68 15.15 -12.27
CA THR A 198 9.89 14.47 -11.25
C THR A 198 8.49 15.07 -11.11
N LEU A 199 8.38 16.41 -11.07
CA LEU A 199 7.07 17.07 -10.99
C LEU A 199 6.26 16.87 -12.28
N ARG A 200 6.94 16.90 -13.43
CA ARG A 200 6.32 16.60 -14.73
C ARG A 200 5.76 15.18 -14.77
N PHE A 201 6.53 14.20 -14.33
CA PHE A 201 6.04 12.82 -14.29
C PHE A 201 4.81 12.69 -13.39
N ILE A 202 4.86 13.24 -12.17
CA ILE A 202 3.74 13.18 -11.24
C ILE A 202 2.49 13.88 -11.78
N ALA A 203 2.64 15.12 -12.28
CA ALA A 203 1.52 15.96 -12.67
C ALA A 203 0.95 15.63 -14.05
N ASP A 204 1.84 15.38 -15.04
CA ASP A 204 1.47 15.30 -16.43
C ASP A 204 1.28 13.84 -16.90
N ALA A 205 2.09 12.90 -16.39
CA ALA A 205 2.00 11.49 -16.81
C ALA A 205 1.07 10.67 -15.91
N VAL A 206 1.09 10.90 -14.58
CA VAL A 206 0.23 10.19 -13.63
C VAL A 206 -1.07 10.97 -13.39
N GLY A 207 -0.98 12.22 -12.97
CA GLY A 207 -2.13 13.03 -12.59
C GLY A 207 -2.88 12.48 -11.37
N GLU A 208 -4.16 12.82 -11.24
CA GLU A 208 -5.02 12.33 -10.14
C GLU A 208 -5.64 10.95 -10.42
N ASP A 209 -5.19 10.26 -11.47
CA ASP A 209 -5.68 8.94 -11.82
C ASP A 209 -4.99 7.84 -10.98
N ALA A 210 -5.71 7.32 -10.03
CA ALA A 210 -5.23 6.26 -9.14
C ALA A 210 -5.29 4.85 -9.77
N THR A 211 -5.67 4.72 -11.06
CA THR A 211 -5.60 3.46 -11.80
C THR A 211 -4.34 3.37 -12.68
N GLY A 212 -3.62 4.48 -12.83
CA GLY A 212 -2.46 4.58 -13.71
C GLY A 212 -2.78 4.44 -15.20
N SER A 213 -4.04 4.67 -15.60
CA SER A 213 -4.49 4.47 -16.98
C SER A 213 -3.77 5.39 -17.98
N GLY A 214 -3.31 6.56 -17.54
CA GLY A 214 -2.46 7.47 -18.33
C GLY A 214 -1.09 6.87 -18.68
N LEU A 215 -0.57 5.96 -17.86
CA LEU A 215 0.69 5.28 -18.09
C LEU A 215 0.53 3.98 -18.89
N PHE A 216 -0.43 3.15 -18.48
CA PHE A 216 -0.55 1.76 -18.92
C PHE A 216 -1.74 1.49 -19.84
N GLY A 217 -2.67 2.45 -20.03
CA GLY A 217 -4.02 2.13 -20.44
C GLY A 217 -4.81 1.48 -19.31
N LEU A 218 -6.03 1.07 -19.57
CA LEU A 218 -6.86 0.40 -18.57
C LEU A 218 -6.36 -1.05 -18.34
N ILE A 219 -5.86 -1.33 -17.15
CA ILE A 219 -5.50 -2.68 -16.70
C ILE A 219 -6.53 -3.12 -15.66
N THR A 220 -7.32 -4.12 -16.01
CA THR A 220 -8.41 -4.64 -15.19
C THR A 220 -8.65 -6.12 -15.46
N ASP A 221 -9.17 -6.85 -14.49
CA ASP A 221 -9.67 -8.22 -14.67
C ASP A 221 -10.95 -8.46 -13.87
N GLU A 222 -11.72 -9.48 -14.26
CA GLU A 222 -12.98 -9.80 -13.62
C GLU A 222 -12.80 -10.29 -12.16
N PRO A 223 -11.79 -11.13 -11.82
CA PRO A 223 -11.61 -11.61 -10.46
C PRO A 223 -11.18 -10.55 -9.45
N SER A 224 -10.35 -9.57 -9.85
CA SER A 224 -9.72 -8.64 -8.90
C SER A 224 -9.97 -7.16 -9.22
N GLY A 225 -10.54 -6.83 -10.38
CA GLY A 225 -10.86 -5.45 -10.78
C GLY A 225 -9.64 -4.64 -11.24
N ASP A 226 -9.71 -3.32 -11.13
CA ASP A 226 -8.76 -2.38 -11.73
C ASP A 226 -7.41 -2.37 -11.02
N LEU A 227 -6.33 -2.08 -11.76
CA LEU A 227 -5.03 -1.74 -11.18
C LEU A 227 -5.17 -0.55 -10.22
N SER A 228 -4.45 -0.59 -9.09
CA SER A 228 -4.33 0.55 -8.19
C SER A 228 -2.92 1.11 -8.24
N PHE A 229 -2.80 2.42 -8.46
CA PHE A 229 -1.53 3.14 -8.57
C PHE A 229 -1.48 4.28 -7.56
N ASN A 230 -0.57 4.18 -6.59
CA ASN A 230 -0.40 5.19 -5.55
C ASN A 230 1.01 5.78 -5.57
N ILE A 231 1.11 7.11 -5.68
CA ILE A 231 2.32 7.82 -5.34
C ILE A 231 2.36 7.93 -3.82
N ALA A 232 3.15 7.06 -3.18
CA ALA A 232 3.22 6.90 -1.74
C ALA A 232 4.15 7.92 -1.08
N GLY A 233 5.12 8.45 -1.84
CA GLY A 233 6.05 9.43 -1.32
C GLY A 233 6.80 10.18 -2.41
N LEU A 234 7.31 11.33 -2.04
CA LEU A 234 8.17 12.19 -2.84
C LEU A 234 9.28 12.75 -1.97
N THR A 235 10.52 12.57 -2.39
CA THR A 235 11.68 13.30 -1.91
C THR A 235 12.30 14.05 -3.09
N LEU A 236 12.52 15.33 -2.95
CA LEU A 236 13.28 16.16 -3.88
C LEU A 236 14.19 17.06 -3.08
N ASN A 237 15.47 16.92 -3.26
CA ASN A 237 16.50 17.70 -2.59
C ASN A 237 17.59 18.12 -3.58
N GLN A 238 18.66 18.73 -3.11
CA GLN A 238 19.74 19.21 -3.95
C GLN A 238 20.42 18.11 -4.77
N ASP A 239 20.49 16.88 -4.26
CA ASP A 239 21.30 15.80 -4.82
C ASP A 239 20.51 14.88 -5.74
N PHE A 240 19.25 14.56 -5.38
CA PHE A 240 18.40 13.62 -6.11
C PHE A 240 16.92 13.91 -5.92
N SER A 241 16.11 13.23 -6.73
CA SER A 241 14.68 13.07 -6.50
C SER A 241 14.30 11.59 -6.46
N GLU A 242 13.32 11.26 -5.62
CA GLU A 242 12.76 9.91 -5.47
C GLU A 242 11.24 10.00 -5.40
N ILE A 243 10.56 9.24 -6.27
CA ILE A 243 9.13 8.98 -6.16
C ILE A 243 8.97 7.54 -5.65
N ARG A 244 8.24 7.35 -4.55
CA ARG A 244 7.88 6.02 -4.04
C ARG A 244 6.50 5.62 -4.54
N LEU A 245 6.39 4.41 -5.06
CA LEU A 245 5.17 3.87 -5.67
C LEU A 245 4.69 2.62 -4.93
N ASP A 246 3.38 2.50 -4.73
CA ASP A 246 2.69 1.26 -4.35
C ASP A 246 1.66 0.93 -5.44
N ILE A 247 1.85 -0.20 -6.10
CA ILE A 247 1.03 -0.62 -7.24
C ILE A 247 0.39 -1.97 -6.90
N ARG A 248 -0.96 -2.05 -7.03
CA ARG A 248 -1.69 -3.31 -6.85
C ARG A 248 -2.08 -3.85 -8.21
N ILE A 249 -1.44 -4.97 -8.57
CA ILE A 249 -1.49 -5.55 -9.92
C ILE A 249 -2.63 -6.56 -9.98
N PRO A 250 -3.61 -6.42 -10.88
CA PRO A 250 -4.66 -7.40 -11.10
C PRO A 250 -4.10 -8.82 -11.33
N VAL A 251 -4.83 -9.84 -10.87
CA VAL A 251 -4.32 -11.22 -10.80
C VAL A 251 -4.03 -11.86 -12.14
N LEU A 252 -4.62 -11.37 -13.22
CA LEU A 252 -4.37 -11.83 -14.59
C LEU A 252 -3.43 -10.91 -15.39
N ALA A 253 -2.94 -9.82 -14.78
CA ALA A 253 -2.02 -8.91 -15.43
C ALA A 253 -0.56 -9.39 -15.26
N ASP A 254 0.26 -9.15 -16.29
CA ASP A 254 1.67 -9.48 -16.28
C ASP A 254 2.49 -8.35 -15.61
N LYS A 255 3.27 -8.73 -14.61
CA LYS A 255 4.11 -7.78 -13.84
C LYS A 255 5.26 -7.24 -14.69
N GLU A 256 5.86 -8.09 -15.49
CA GLU A 256 7.02 -7.75 -16.32
C GLU A 256 6.64 -6.73 -17.39
N ASP A 257 5.51 -6.91 -18.07
CA ASP A 257 4.97 -5.96 -19.05
C ASP A 257 4.67 -4.59 -18.41
N LEU A 258 4.14 -4.61 -17.18
CA LEU A 258 3.85 -3.39 -16.41
C LEU A 258 5.14 -2.67 -16.03
N VAL A 259 6.15 -3.37 -15.54
CA VAL A 259 7.46 -2.80 -15.16
C VAL A 259 8.18 -2.25 -16.38
N GLU A 260 8.15 -2.97 -17.50
CA GLU A 260 8.75 -2.49 -18.77
C GLU A 260 8.09 -1.17 -19.21
N THR A 261 6.75 -1.13 -19.22
CA THR A 261 5.99 0.08 -19.60
C THR A 261 6.30 1.24 -18.64
N LEU A 262 6.28 1.00 -17.33
CA LEU A 262 6.61 2.03 -16.33
C LEU A 262 8.04 2.57 -16.54
N SER A 263 9.01 1.68 -16.74
CA SER A 263 10.41 2.04 -16.95
C SER A 263 10.59 2.89 -18.21
N GLN A 264 9.96 2.50 -19.31
CA GLN A 264 9.99 3.26 -20.57
C GLN A 264 9.35 4.65 -20.41
N LYS A 265 8.19 4.73 -19.76
CA LYS A 265 7.49 6.00 -19.49
C LYS A 265 8.32 6.90 -18.55
N ALA A 266 8.89 6.36 -17.49
CA ALA A 266 9.73 7.09 -16.55
C ALA A 266 11.01 7.63 -17.23
N ALA A 267 11.63 6.85 -18.11
CA ALA A 267 12.83 7.25 -18.85
C ALA A 267 12.62 8.50 -19.72
N VAL A 268 11.40 8.73 -20.25
CA VAL A 268 11.06 9.97 -20.99
C VAL A 268 11.21 11.22 -20.10
N TYR A 269 11.07 11.03 -18.78
CA TYR A 269 11.25 12.06 -17.76
C TYR A 269 12.62 11.97 -17.08
N HIS A 270 13.58 11.24 -17.64
CA HIS A 270 14.90 11.01 -17.05
C HIS A 270 14.85 10.41 -15.64
N LEU A 271 13.85 9.61 -15.36
CA LEU A 271 13.71 8.87 -14.12
C LEU A 271 14.11 7.42 -14.33
N HIS A 272 14.84 6.87 -13.37
CA HIS A 272 15.29 5.48 -13.36
C HIS A 272 14.43 4.65 -12.41
N TYR A 273 13.93 3.50 -12.89
CA TYR A 273 13.13 2.57 -12.11
C TYR A 273 14.03 1.67 -11.24
N GLU A 274 13.65 1.52 -9.97
CA GLU A 274 14.22 0.56 -9.03
C GLU A 274 13.08 -0.19 -8.32
N GLU A 275 13.10 -1.52 -8.38
CA GLU A 275 12.18 -2.34 -7.61
C GLU A 275 12.59 -2.33 -6.14
N PHE A 276 11.64 -2.05 -5.24
CA PHE A 276 11.88 -2.08 -3.80
C PHE A 276 11.41 -3.41 -3.20
N ASP A 277 10.18 -3.83 -3.54
CA ASP A 277 9.59 -5.09 -3.07
C ASP A 277 8.50 -5.58 -4.01
N TYR A 278 8.29 -6.90 -4.06
CA TYR A 278 7.26 -7.53 -4.87
C TYR A 278 6.70 -8.78 -4.20
N LEU A 279 5.36 -8.80 -4.07
CA LEU A 279 4.60 -10.00 -3.74
C LEU A 279 3.73 -10.37 -4.93
N ALA A 280 3.84 -11.61 -5.37
CA ALA A 280 3.06 -12.11 -6.50
C ALA A 280 1.56 -12.13 -6.17
N SER A 281 0.73 -11.94 -7.20
CA SER A 281 -0.72 -12.11 -7.08
C SER A 281 -1.06 -13.56 -6.73
N LEU A 282 -2.15 -13.73 -5.97
CA LEU A 282 -2.70 -15.05 -5.62
C LEU A 282 -4.09 -15.20 -6.26
N TYR A 283 -4.29 -16.29 -6.98
CA TYR A 283 -5.56 -16.56 -7.62
C TYR A 283 -5.88 -18.05 -7.62
N VAL A 284 -7.02 -18.37 -7.06
CA VAL A 284 -7.59 -19.74 -7.10
C VAL A 284 -8.91 -19.67 -7.86
N PRO A 285 -8.99 -20.24 -9.07
CA PRO A 285 -10.24 -20.24 -9.83
C PRO A 285 -11.39 -20.90 -9.06
N LEU A 286 -12.60 -20.33 -9.18
CA LEU A 286 -13.78 -20.80 -8.44
C LEU A 286 -14.23 -22.21 -8.82
N ASP A 287 -13.80 -22.72 -9.96
CA ASP A 287 -14.08 -24.05 -10.47
C ASP A 287 -12.95 -25.08 -10.24
N SER A 288 -11.95 -24.72 -9.42
CA SER A 288 -10.77 -25.56 -9.12
C SER A 288 -11.02 -26.60 -8.03
#